data_ee47561adcadab364282200aa6fbf7f8
#
_entry.id   ee47561adcadab364282200aa6fbf7f8
#
_cell.length_a   1.000
_cell.length_b   1.000
_cell.length_c   1.000
_cell.angle_alpha   90.00
_cell.angle_beta   90.00
_cell.angle_gamma   90.00
#
_symmetry.space_group_name_H-M   'P 1'
#
loop_
_entity.id
_entity.type
_entity.pdbx_description
1 polymer ?
#
loop_
_entity_poly.entity_id
_entity_poly.type
_entity_poly.pdbx_seq_one_letter_code
_entity_poly.pdbx_strand_id
1 'polypeptide(L)'
;MLPQGFPERMLHLLGEAEFAEFLASYERPRSAGLRLNPRKPLPDGASLPFCEAQVPWEPNGYYVCEGSRPGLHPWHDAGAYYLQEPSAMAPARLLDAQPGERVLDLCAAPGGKTTQLAAAMQGRGLLVCNEIHPRRAQVLASNIERLSVPNALVLS
;
A
#
# COMPACT_ATOMS: atom_id res chain seq x y z
N MET A 1 -1.76 -16.73 18.91
CA MET A 1 -0.77 -17.79 19.25
C MET A 1 0.15 -17.93 18.05
N LEU A 2 1.46 -17.88 18.23
CA LEU A 2 2.44 -18.05 17.16
C LEU A 2 2.51 -19.55 16.75
N PRO A 3 2.84 -19.85 15.46
CA PRO A 3 3.00 -21.23 15.02
C PRO A 3 4.10 -21.96 15.78
N GLN A 4 3.93 -23.28 15.94
CA GLN A 4 4.94 -24.14 16.60
C GLN A 4 6.28 -24.07 15.85
N GLY A 5 7.38 -23.94 16.59
CA GLY A 5 8.74 -23.83 16.03
C GLY A 5 9.09 -22.48 15.41
N PHE A 6 8.11 -21.53 15.33
CA PHE A 6 8.38 -20.20 14.81
C PHE A 6 9.23 -19.36 15.77
N PRO A 7 8.94 -19.31 17.11
CA PRO A 7 9.79 -18.57 18.04
C PRO A 7 11.25 -19.02 18.05
N GLU A 8 11.50 -20.34 18.05
CA GLU A 8 12.85 -20.92 18.07
C GLU A 8 13.64 -20.54 16.81
N ARG A 9 12.95 -20.55 15.64
CA ARG A 9 13.56 -20.14 14.37
C ARG A 9 13.88 -18.66 14.34
N MET A 10 13.00 -17.82 14.87
CA MET A 10 13.24 -16.37 14.95
C MET A 10 14.34 -16.02 15.95
N LEU A 11 14.39 -16.70 17.10
CA LEU A 11 15.48 -16.55 18.05
C LEU A 11 16.85 -16.88 17.43
N HIS A 12 16.91 -17.96 16.65
CA HIS A 12 18.13 -18.35 15.96
C HIS A 12 18.57 -17.31 14.90
N LEU A 13 17.62 -16.66 14.22
CA LEU A 13 17.89 -15.65 13.20
C LEU A 13 18.31 -14.30 13.76
N LEU A 14 17.66 -13.87 14.84
CA LEU A 14 17.77 -12.51 15.37
C LEU A 14 18.74 -12.40 16.56
N GLY A 15 18.99 -13.51 17.26
CA GLY A 15 19.69 -13.49 18.55
C GLY A 15 18.76 -13.00 19.68
N GLU A 16 19.23 -13.15 20.93
CA GLU A 16 18.38 -12.92 22.12
C GLU A 16 17.85 -11.49 22.25
N ALA A 17 18.69 -10.48 22.01
CA ALA A 17 18.31 -9.09 22.19
C ALA A 17 17.25 -8.64 21.18
N GLU A 18 17.49 -8.87 19.91
CA GLU A 18 16.55 -8.47 18.84
C GLU A 18 15.29 -9.34 18.84
N PHE A 19 15.38 -10.61 19.23
CA PHE A 19 14.24 -11.49 19.40
C PHE A 19 13.27 -11.01 20.49
N ALA A 20 13.77 -10.47 21.61
CA ALA A 20 12.93 -9.90 22.65
C ALA A 20 12.11 -8.71 22.15
N GLU A 21 12.73 -7.80 21.40
CA GLU A 21 12.04 -6.67 20.76
C GLU A 21 11.05 -7.12 19.70
N PHE A 22 11.40 -8.13 18.91
CA PHE A 22 10.53 -8.74 17.93
C PHE A 22 9.27 -9.32 18.56
N LEU A 23 9.38 -10.08 19.66
CA LEU A 23 8.22 -10.60 20.38
C LEU A 23 7.36 -9.48 20.97
N ALA A 24 7.97 -8.46 21.56
CA ALA A 24 7.23 -7.32 22.10
C ALA A 24 6.44 -6.55 21.02
N SER A 25 6.86 -6.65 19.74
CA SER A 25 6.13 -6.02 18.64
C SER A 25 4.73 -6.61 18.41
N TYR A 26 4.50 -7.87 18.77
CA TYR A 26 3.18 -8.52 18.65
C TYR A 26 2.14 -8.01 19.65
N GLU A 27 2.59 -7.39 20.73
CA GLU A 27 1.72 -6.78 21.76
C GLU A 27 1.31 -5.33 21.39
N ARG A 28 1.94 -4.76 20.36
CA ARG A 28 1.63 -3.41 19.88
C ARG A 28 0.42 -3.42 18.96
N PRO A 29 -0.38 -2.34 18.92
CA PRO A 29 -1.44 -2.17 17.92
C PRO A 29 -0.87 -2.27 16.51
N ARG A 30 -1.68 -2.79 15.59
CA ARG A 30 -1.30 -2.86 14.17
C ARG A 30 -1.22 -1.44 13.59
N SER A 31 -0.12 -1.13 12.94
CA SER A 31 -0.01 0.09 12.16
C SER A 31 -0.94 0.03 10.95
N ALA A 32 -1.90 0.93 10.88
CA ALA A 32 -2.72 1.15 9.71
C ALA A 32 -2.25 2.39 8.96
N GLY A 33 -2.45 2.41 7.65
CA GLY A 33 -2.06 3.56 6.85
C GLY A 33 -2.94 3.73 5.62
N LEU A 34 -2.83 4.90 5.03
CA LEU A 34 -3.38 5.21 3.72
C LEU A 34 -2.36 5.99 2.90
N ARG A 35 -2.53 5.95 1.59
CA ARG A 35 -1.73 6.72 0.65
C ARG A 35 -2.65 7.57 -0.21
N LEU A 36 -2.47 8.88 -0.18
CA LEU A 36 -3.21 9.82 -1.01
C LEU A 36 -2.96 9.55 -2.50
N ASN A 37 -3.98 9.79 -3.29
CA ASN A 37 -3.91 9.68 -4.74
C ASN A 37 -3.64 11.05 -5.37
N PRO A 38 -2.43 11.35 -5.85
CA PRO A 38 -2.12 12.65 -6.44
C PRO A 38 -2.90 12.94 -7.74
N ARG A 39 -3.52 11.93 -8.34
CA ARG A 39 -4.38 12.10 -9.51
C ARG A 39 -5.80 12.54 -9.16
N LYS A 40 -6.19 12.38 -7.91
CA LYS A 40 -7.48 12.80 -7.35
C LYS A 40 -7.24 13.55 -6.04
N PRO A 41 -6.64 14.75 -6.12
CA PRO A 41 -6.36 15.55 -4.93
C PRO A 41 -7.66 15.86 -4.19
N LEU A 42 -7.54 15.99 -2.88
CA LEU A 42 -8.64 16.47 -2.07
C LEU A 42 -8.93 17.93 -2.42
N PRO A 43 -10.20 18.38 -2.38
CA PRO A 43 -10.54 19.78 -2.54
C PRO A 43 -9.83 20.67 -1.50
N ASP A 44 -9.64 21.92 -1.85
CA ASP A 44 -9.06 22.91 -0.94
C ASP A 44 -9.85 22.99 0.37
N GLY A 45 -9.14 22.97 1.49
CA GLY A 45 -9.73 22.97 2.82
C GLY A 45 -10.30 21.63 3.30
N ALA A 46 -10.33 20.58 2.45
CA ALA A 46 -10.72 19.26 2.90
C ALA A 46 -9.62 18.62 3.76
N SER A 47 -10.01 17.94 4.82
CA SER A 47 -9.12 17.18 5.68
C SER A 47 -9.62 15.73 5.86
N LEU A 48 -8.69 14.84 6.16
CA LEU A 48 -9.00 13.48 6.55
C LEU A 48 -8.75 13.35 8.06
N PRO A 49 -9.80 13.43 8.89
CA PRO A 49 -9.66 13.54 10.35
C PRO A 49 -9.03 12.30 10.99
N PHE A 50 -8.92 11.21 10.24
CA PHE A 50 -8.29 9.96 10.67
C PHE A 50 -6.82 9.85 10.26
N CYS A 51 -6.25 10.82 9.57
CA CYS A 51 -4.81 10.86 9.28
C CYS A 51 -4.05 11.45 10.47
N GLU A 52 -2.99 10.75 10.85
CA GLU A 52 -2.02 11.19 11.86
C GLU A 52 -0.71 11.67 11.20
N ALA A 53 0.41 11.11 11.63
CA ALA A 53 1.72 11.46 11.11
C ALA A 53 1.93 10.94 9.67
N GLN A 54 2.76 11.66 8.92
CA GLN A 54 3.20 11.22 7.60
C GLN A 54 4.13 10.01 7.71
N VAL A 55 4.01 9.07 6.77
CA VAL A 55 4.93 7.94 6.65
C VAL A 55 6.28 8.45 6.13
N PRO A 56 7.40 8.24 6.84
CA PRO A 56 8.68 8.90 6.52
C PRO A 56 9.23 8.61 5.12
N TRP A 57 8.92 7.44 4.56
CA TRP A 57 9.42 7.01 3.25
C TRP A 57 8.42 7.19 2.10
N GLU A 58 7.18 7.65 2.37
CA GLU A 58 6.17 7.89 1.33
C GLU A 58 5.54 9.28 1.50
N PRO A 59 5.84 10.23 0.62
CA PRO A 59 5.33 11.60 0.74
C PRO A 59 3.80 11.72 0.75
N ASN A 60 3.10 10.76 0.13
CA ASN A 60 1.64 10.70 0.11
C ASN A 60 1.08 9.74 1.17
N GLY A 61 1.94 9.10 1.98
CA GLY A 61 1.57 8.11 2.98
C GLY A 61 1.30 8.74 4.35
N TYR A 62 0.26 8.27 5.02
CA TYR A 62 -0.11 8.71 6.37
C TYR A 62 -0.47 7.50 7.23
N TYR A 63 -0.08 7.56 8.50
CA TYR A 63 -0.62 6.68 9.52
C TYR A 63 -2.08 7.03 9.78
N VAL A 64 -2.86 6.04 10.17
CA VAL A 64 -4.29 6.16 10.41
C VAL A 64 -4.59 5.93 11.89
N CYS A 65 -5.39 6.81 12.50
CA CYS A 65 -5.81 6.71 13.89
C CYS A 65 -6.44 5.36 14.20
N GLU A 66 -6.07 4.79 15.34
CA GLU A 66 -6.67 3.55 15.83
C GLU A 66 -8.18 3.67 15.97
N GLY A 67 -8.91 2.62 15.64
CA GLY A 67 -10.38 2.58 15.72
C GLY A 67 -11.12 3.34 14.63
N SER A 68 -10.43 4.13 13.80
CA SER A 68 -11.06 4.78 12.65
C SER A 68 -11.42 3.79 11.54
N ARG A 69 -12.36 4.18 10.67
CA ARG A 69 -12.86 3.35 9.56
C ARG A 69 -12.74 4.07 8.22
N PRO A 70 -11.52 4.39 7.76
CA PRO A 70 -11.32 5.17 6.52
C PRO A 70 -11.90 4.47 5.28
N GLY A 71 -12.06 3.15 5.28
CA GLY A 71 -12.69 2.40 4.18
C GLY A 71 -14.18 2.66 3.99
N LEU A 72 -14.86 3.26 4.97
CA LEU A 72 -16.28 3.63 4.88
C LEU A 72 -16.47 5.12 4.53
N HIS A 73 -15.40 5.86 4.34
CA HIS A 73 -15.47 7.27 4.04
C HIS A 73 -15.69 7.50 2.54
N PRO A 74 -16.55 8.44 2.11
CA PRO A 74 -16.86 8.68 0.69
C PRO A 74 -15.63 8.94 -0.19
N TRP A 75 -14.59 9.59 0.35
CA TRP A 75 -13.34 9.81 -0.37
C TRP A 75 -12.57 8.53 -0.70
N HIS A 76 -12.79 7.44 0.05
CA HIS A 76 -12.25 6.13 -0.31
C HIS A 76 -12.87 5.62 -1.61
N ASP A 77 -14.19 5.63 -1.71
CA ASP A 77 -14.92 5.18 -2.90
C ASP A 77 -14.65 6.09 -4.11
N ALA A 78 -14.50 7.39 -3.85
CA ALA A 78 -14.08 8.34 -4.87
C ALA A 78 -12.64 8.13 -5.38
N GLY A 79 -11.84 7.30 -4.70
CA GLY A 79 -10.45 6.99 -5.08
C GLY A 79 -9.44 8.08 -4.72
N ALA A 80 -9.76 8.95 -3.76
CA ALA A 80 -8.84 9.99 -3.28
C ALA A 80 -7.64 9.41 -2.50
N TYR A 81 -7.75 8.19 -2.01
CA TYR A 81 -6.67 7.44 -1.37
C TYR A 81 -6.83 5.93 -1.49
N TYR A 82 -5.75 5.22 -1.22
CA TYR A 82 -5.67 3.78 -1.09
C TYR A 82 -5.30 3.41 0.35
N LEU A 83 -6.00 2.45 0.95
CA LEU A 83 -5.63 1.90 2.26
C LEU A 83 -4.45 0.95 2.08
N GLN A 84 -3.32 1.29 2.66
CA GLN A 84 -2.08 0.54 2.51
C GLN A 84 -1.31 0.57 3.83
N GLU A 85 -0.87 -0.58 4.26
CA GLU A 85 -0.01 -0.69 5.43
C GLU A 85 1.32 0.05 5.15
N PRO A 86 1.84 0.84 6.10
CA PRO A 86 3.00 1.70 5.85
C PRO A 86 4.23 0.98 5.31
N SER A 87 4.60 -0.20 5.83
CA SER A 87 5.75 -0.96 5.34
C SER A 87 5.56 -1.43 3.89
N ALA A 88 4.31 -1.71 3.48
CA ALA A 88 4.00 -2.10 2.11
C ALA A 88 4.17 -0.98 1.08
N MET A 89 4.32 0.27 1.52
CA MET A 89 4.61 1.41 0.64
C MET A 89 6.10 1.48 0.24
N ALA A 90 7.00 0.93 1.06
CA ALA A 90 8.44 1.03 0.85
C ALA A 90 8.94 0.40 -0.48
N PRO A 91 8.52 -0.81 -0.89
CA PRO A 91 9.05 -1.44 -2.11
C PRO A 91 8.81 -0.62 -3.39
N ALA A 92 7.61 -0.07 -3.56
CA ALA A 92 7.30 0.74 -4.73
C ALA A 92 8.06 2.09 -4.71
N ARG A 93 8.30 2.64 -3.51
CA ARG A 93 9.10 3.85 -3.35
C ARG A 93 10.58 3.61 -3.68
N LEU A 94 11.12 2.46 -3.24
CA LEU A 94 12.51 2.07 -3.53
C LEU A 94 12.75 1.79 -5.01
N LEU A 95 11.74 1.27 -5.73
CA LEU A 95 11.83 1.07 -7.18
C LEU A 95 11.97 2.40 -7.94
N ASP A 96 11.40 3.48 -7.42
CA ASP A 96 11.47 4.84 -7.95
C ASP A 96 11.09 4.93 -9.44
N ALA A 97 9.98 4.29 -9.82
CA ALA A 97 9.51 4.26 -11.20
C ALA A 97 9.30 5.67 -11.76
N GLN A 98 9.84 5.92 -12.97
CA GLN A 98 9.81 7.23 -13.60
C GLN A 98 8.76 7.32 -14.72
N PRO A 99 8.24 8.52 -14.99
CA PRO A 99 7.33 8.74 -16.11
C PRO A 99 7.94 8.32 -17.46
N GLY A 100 7.21 7.48 -18.21
CA GLY A 100 7.64 6.97 -19.52
C GLY A 100 8.28 5.57 -19.48
N GLU A 101 8.58 5.03 -18.31
CA GLU A 101 9.14 3.70 -18.16
C GLU A 101 8.13 2.58 -18.47
N ARG A 102 8.66 1.36 -18.63
CA ARG A 102 7.86 0.12 -18.65
C ARG A 102 8.14 -0.63 -17.38
N VAL A 103 7.10 -0.80 -16.58
CA VAL A 103 7.17 -1.44 -15.25
C VAL A 103 6.31 -2.69 -15.24
N LEU A 104 6.80 -3.76 -14.62
CA LEU A 104 6.08 -5.02 -14.45
C LEU A 104 5.89 -5.29 -12.95
N ASP A 105 4.62 -5.42 -12.54
CA ASP A 105 4.22 -5.91 -11.22
C ASP A 105 3.70 -7.35 -11.37
N LEU A 106 4.51 -8.32 -10.97
CA LEU A 106 4.23 -9.75 -11.17
C LEU A 106 3.18 -10.32 -10.21
N CYS A 107 2.97 -9.69 -9.06
CA CYS A 107 2.04 -10.12 -8.01
C CYS A 107 1.19 -8.93 -7.56
N ALA A 108 0.44 -8.36 -8.51
CA ALA A 108 -0.09 -7.02 -8.43
C ALA A 108 -1.28 -6.84 -7.47
N ALA A 109 -2.16 -7.85 -7.35
CA ALA A 109 -3.37 -7.72 -6.54
C ALA A 109 -3.07 -7.64 -5.03
N PRO A 110 -3.85 -6.83 -4.31
CA PRO A 110 -5.05 -6.07 -4.72
C PRO A 110 -4.78 -4.70 -5.36
N GLY A 111 -3.51 -4.29 -5.60
CA GLY A 111 -3.18 -3.07 -6.32
C GLY A 111 -2.48 -1.97 -5.52
N GLY A 112 -2.09 -2.23 -4.27
CA GLY A 112 -1.44 -1.21 -3.42
C GLY A 112 -0.13 -0.70 -4.00
N LYS A 113 0.80 -1.59 -4.34
CA LYS A 113 2.07 -1.24 -4.99
C LYS A 113 1.86 -0.78 -6.44
N THR A 114 1.00 -1.48 -7.18
CA THR A 114 0.63 -1.13 -8.56
C THR A 114 0.17 0.32 -8.69
N THR A 115 -0.78 0.74 -7.86
CA THR A 115 -1.34 2.11 -7.92
C THR A 115 -0.35 3.17 -7.39
N GLN A 116 0.60 2.77 -6.54
CA GLN A 116 1.72 3.62 -6.10
C GLN A 116 2.72 3.85 -7.24
N LEU A 117 3.10 2.80 -7.95
CA LEU A 117 3.94 2.87 -9.15
C LEU A 117 3.28 3.73 -10.23
N ALA A 118 2.00 3.51 -10.50
CA ALA A 118 1.24 4.31 -11.46
C ALA A 118 1.21 5.80 -11.10
N ALA A 119 1.10 6.14 -9.80
CA ALA A 119 1.16 7.51 -9.34
C ALA A 119 2.55 8.13 -9.61
N ALA A 120 3.63 7.43 -9.34
CA ALA A 120 5.01 7.85 -9.63
C ALA A 120 5.23 8.03 -11.14
N MET A 121 4.69 7.15 -11.97
CA MET A 121 4.76 7.24 -13.43
C MET A 121 3.90 8.37 -14.04
N GLN A 122 3.04 9.02 -13.26
CA GLN A 122 2.21 10.16 -13.70
C GLN A 122 1.34 9.87 -14.92
N GLY A 123 0.91 8.61 -15.11
CA GLY A 123 0.09 8.17 -16.24
C GLY A 123 0.87 8.07 -17.57
N ARG A 124 2.18 8.09 -17.56
CA ARG A 124 3.06 7.95 -18.74
C ARG A 124 3.81 6.63 -18.69
N GLY A 125 4.09 6.05 -19.86
CA GLY A 125 4.72 4.74 -19.96
C GLY A 125 3.73 3.58 -19.93
N LEU A 126 4.18 2.40 -19.55
CA LEU A 126 3.35 1.19 -19.47
C LEU A 126 3.57 0.46 -18.14
N LEU A 127 2.51 0.20 -17.42
CA LEU A 127 2.52 -0.63 -16.22
C LEU A 127 1.76 -1.94 -16.50
N VAL A 128 2.48 -3.04 -16.58
CA VAL A 128 1.89 -4.38 -16.72
C VAL A 128 1.71 -4.98 -15.33
N CYS A 129 0.47 -5.39 -15.02
CA CYS A 129 0.05 -5.85 -13.70
C CYS A 129 -0.46 -7.29 -13.82
N ASN A 130 0.32 -8.25 -13.34
CA ASN A 130 -0.03 -9.66 -13.42
C ASN A 130 -0.60 -10.17 -12.10
N GLU A 131 -1.67 -10.94 -12.16
CA GLU A 131 -2.24 -11.67 -11.03
C GLU A 131 -2.85 -12.98 -11.51
N ILE A 132 -2.29 -14.10 -11.05
CA ILE A 132 -2.69 -15.46 -11.51
C ILE A 132 -4.08 -15.89 -11.05
N HIS A 133 -4.66 -15.25 -10.04
CA HIS A 133 -5.98 -15.58 -9.53
C HIS A 133 -7.05 -14.66 -10.12
N PRO A 134 -7.97 -15.15 -10.98
CA PRO A 134 -8.94 -14.30 -11.67
C PRO A 134 -9.79 -13.41 -10.75
N ARG A 135 -10.21 -13.92 -9.59
CA ARG A 135 -10.97 -13.12 -8.61
C ARG A 135 -10.14 -11.97 -8.04
N ARG A 136 -8.85 -12.19 -7.78
CA ARG A 136 -7.96 -11.13 -7.29
C ARG A 136 -7.60 -10.15 -8.40
N ALA A 137 -7.48 -10.61 -9.64
CA ALA A 137 -7.29 -9.74 -10.81
C ALA A 137 -8.50 -8.80 -11.01
N GLN A 138 -9.73 -9.25 -10.75
CA GLN A 138 -10.91 -8.38 -10.76
C GLN A 138 -10.84 -7.28 -9.69
N VAL A 139 -10.38 -7.61 -8.47
CA VAL A 139 -10.17 -6.62 -7.40
C VAL A 139 -9.09 -5.61 -7.81
N LEU A 140 -7.99 -6.09 -8.40
CA LEU A 140 -6.94 -5.23 -8.95
C LEU A 140 -7.49 -4.26 -10.01
N ALA A 141 -8.24 -4.77 -10.99
CA ALA A 141 -8.87 -3.95 -12.04
C ALA A 141 -9.79 -2.88 -11.45
N SER A 142 -10.66 -3.25 -10.51
CA SER A 142 -11.53 -2.31 -9.80
C SER A 142 -10.75 -1.20 -9.07
N ASN A 143 -9.63 -1.53 -8.43
CA ASN A 143 -8.79 -0.53 -7.76
C ASN A 143 -8.06 0.38 -8.76
N ILE A 144 -7.62 -0.16 -9.90
CA ILE A 144 -7.02 0.61 -11.00
C ILE A 144 -8.02 1.65 -11.54
N GLU A 145 -9.26 1.23 -11.79
CA GLU A 145 -10.35 2.12 -12.22
C GLU A 145 -10.67 3.18 -11.15
N ARG A 146 -10.88 2.73 -9.91
CA ARG A 146 -11.21 3.60 -8.79
C ARG A 146 -10.17 4.71 -8.57
N LEU A 147 -8.88 4.40 -8.74
CA LEU A 147 -7.79 5.37 -8.61
C LEU A 147 -7.45 6.10 -9.92
N SER A 148 -8.19 5.85 -11.00
CA SER A 148 -8.00 6.49 -12.32
C SER A 148 -6.59 6.32 -12.89
N VAL A 149 -6.08 5.09 -12.88
CA VAL A 149 -4.79 4.74 -13.48
C VAL A 149 -4.95 4.50 -14.99
N PRO A 150 -4.39 5.34 -15.88
CA PRO A 150 -4.66 5.25 -17.32
C PRO A 150 -3.69 4.36 -18.09
N ASN A 151 -2.53 4.03 -17.51
CA ASN A 151 -1.40 3.38 -18.19
C ASN A 151 -1.13 1.97 -17.67
N ALA A 152 -2.13 1.32 -17.05
CA ALA A 152 -2.01 -0.05 -16.55
C ALA A 152 -2.71 -1.05 -17.48
N LEU A 153 -2.06 -2.21 -17.67
CA LEU A 153 -2.61 -3.39 -18.34
C LEU A 153 -2.66 -4.53 -17.33
N VAL A 154 -3.86 -5.03 -17.03
CA VAL A 154 -4.07 -6.17 -16.12
C VAL A 154 -4.04 -7.47 -16.91
N LEU A 155 -3.24 -8.42 -16.45
CA LEU A 155 -3.16 -9.78 -16.96
C LEU A 155 -3.55 -10.77 -15.85
N SER A 156 -4.19 -11.89 -16.27
CA SER A 156 -4.54 -13.00 -15.37
C SER A 156 -4.47 -14.32 -16.13
#